data_09a9c2b66725bb21c2c7b725dbb0edfc
#
_entry.id   09a9c2b66725bb21c2c7b725dbb0edfc
#
_cell.length_a   1.000
_cell.length_b   1.000
_cell.length_c   1.000
_cell.angle_alpha   90.00
_cell.angle_beta   90.00
_cell.angle_gamma   90.00
#
_symmetry.space_group_name_H-M   'P 1'
#
loop_
_entity.id
_entity.type
_entity.pdbx_description
1 polymer ?
#
loop_
_entity_poly.entity_id
_entity_poly.type
_entity_poly.pdbx_seq_one_letter_code
_entity_poly.pdbx_strand_id
1 'polypeptide(L)'
;MKKNKLSSLADKPYLVWSILFIIAPLLMVAYYALTDKSGAFSLASVEQIPTYITTILLSVLYGVAATAICLVLGFPFAYIFSKAPQKYKNIVVLLVMLPMWMNFLIRTYSWMTILGDSGVINTILNVLGLKQLKLINNGAAVILGMVYNFLPYMICLLYTSDA
;
A
#
# COMPACT_ATOMS: atom_id res chain seq x y z
N MET A 1 -40.02 0.95 6.47
CA MET A 1 -39.32 -0.31 6.30
C MET A 1 -39.06 -0.97 7.66
N LYS A 2 -39.76 -2.09 7.98
CA LYS A 2 -39.54 -2.84 9.23
C LYS A 2 -38.16 -3.50 9.18
N LYS A 3 -37.21 -3.05 9.98
CA LYS A 3 -35.98 -3.80 10.22
C LYS A 3 -36.34 -5.18 10.76
N ASN A 4 -36.06 -6.22 9.98
CA ASN A 4 -36.31 -7.60 10.41
C ASN A 4 -35.47 -7.88 11.66
N LYS A 5 -36.06 -8.46 12.70
CA LYS A 5 -35.38 -8.87 13.96
C LYS A 5 -34.17 -9.79 13.70
N LEU A 6 -34.19 -10.53 12.60
CA LEU A 6 -33.03 -11.38 12.18
C LEU A 6 -31.81 -10.56 11.76
N SER A 7 -31.98 -9.41 11.08
CA SER A 7 -30.83 -8.57 10.73
C SER A 7 -30.16 -7.97 11.96
N SER A 8 -30.96 -7.58 12.97
CA SER A 8 -30.43 -7.09 14.25
C SER A 8 -29.67 -8.14 15.06
N LEU A 9 -29.95 -9.44 14.88
CA LEU A 9 -29.22 -10.51 15.55
C LEU A 9 -27.88 -10.80 14.85
N ALA A 10 -27.83 -10.70 13.51
CA ALA A 10 -26.61 -10.86 12.72
C ALA A 10 -25.63 -9.68 12.89
N ASP A 11 -26.12 -8.50 13.23
CA ASP A 11 -25.29 -7.31 13.46
C ASP A 11 -24.49 -7.39 14.78
N LYS A 12 -24.99 -8.13 15.78
CA LYS A 12 -24.34 -8.21 17.10
C LYS A 12 -22.96 -8.88 17.08
N PRO A 13 -22.74 -10.05 16.45
CA PRO A 13 -21.40 -10.65 16.36
C PRO A 13 -20.42 -9.74 15.62
N TYR A 14 -20.88 -9.05 14.58
CA TYR A 14 -20.06 -8.09 13.83
C TYR A 14 -19.64 -6.91 14.70
N LEU A 15 -20.56 -6.34 15.50
CA LEU A 15 -20.25 -5.26 16.43
C LEU A 15 -19.23 -5.69 17.49
N VAL A 16 -19.39 -6.87 18.09
CA VAL A 16 -18.45 -7.40 19.07
C VAL A 16 -17.06 -7.57 18.44
N TRP A 17 -17.02 -8.14 17.25
CA TRP A 17 -15.75 -8.32 16.50
C TRP A 17 -15.10 -6.98 16.17
N SER A 18 -15.86 -5.99 15.69
CA SER A 18 -15.38 -4.65 15.37
C SER A 18 -14.85 -3.91 16.61
N ILE A 19 -15.56 -4.01 17.74
CA ILE A 19 -15.10 -3.41 19.00
C ILE A 19 -13.78 -4.06 19.44
N LEU A 20 -13.68 -5.37 19.39
CA LEU A 20 -12.49 -6.09 19.87
C LEU A 20 -11.28 -5.86 18.98
N PHE A 21 -11.44 -5.88 17.64
CA PHE A 21 -10.31 -5.84 16.70
C PHE A 21 -10.03 -4.46 16.09
N ILE A 22 -10.94 -3.51 16.21
CA ILE A 22 -10.75 -2.15 15.68
C ILE A 22 -10.65 -1.16 16.84
N ILE A 23 -11.67 -1.11 17.70
CA ILE A 23 -11.74 -0.07 18.75
C ILE A 23 -10.70 -0.33 19.85
N ALA A 24 -10.55 -1.57 20.33
CA ALA A 24 -9.61 -1.87 21.40
C ALA A 24 -8.14 -1.56 21.01
N PRO A 25 -7.62 -1.95 19.82
CA PRO A 25 -6.27 -1.53 19.41
C PRO A 25 -6.13 -0.02 19.26
N LEU A 26 -7.14 0.70 18.76
CA LEU A 26 -7.10 2.16 18.66
C LEU A 26 -7.04 2.81 20.04
N LEU A 27 -7.81 2.32 21.01
CA LEU A 27 -7.76 2.79 22.39
C LEU A 27 -6.41 2.50 23.05
N MET A 28 -5.81 1.32 22.78
CA MET A 28 -4.46 1.00 23.23
C MET A 28 -3.42 1.96 22.66
N VAL A 29 -3.47 2.26 21.35
CA VAL A 29 -2.57 3.24 20.73
C VAL A 29 -2.75 4.62 21.34
N ALA A 30 -3.99 5.07 21.53
CA ALA A 30 -4.28 6.34 22.17
C ALA A 30 -3.77 6.40 23.64
N TYR A 31 -3.96 5.30 24.37
CA TYR A 31 -3.45 5.17 25.73
C TYR A 31 -1.93 5.29 25.77
N TYR A 32 -1.21 4.51 24.94
CA TYR A 32 0.25 4.56 24.88
C TYR A 32 0.79 5.91 24.36
N ALA A 33 0.06 6.58 23.47
CA ALA A 33 0.45 7.90 22.98
C ALA A 33 0.40 8.98 24.07
N LEU A 34 -0.50 8.81 25.06
CA LEU A 34 -0.74 9.75 26.15
C LEU A 34 -0.14 9.33 27.49
N THR A 35 0.60 8.21 27.54
CA THR A 35 1.13 7.65 28.78
C THR A 35 2.64 7.45 28.64
N ASP A 36 3.39 7.83 29.66
CA ASP A 36 4.83 7.57 29.76
C ASP A 36 5.11 6.14 30.26
N LYS A 37 6.38 5.72 30.23
CA LYS A 37 6.86 4.40 30.70
C LYS A 37 6.50 4.09 32.17
N SER A 38 6.24 5.13 32.94
CA SER A 38 5.80 5.03 34.33
C SER A 38 4.28 4.81 34.49
N GLY A 39 3.52 4.86 33.39
CA GLY A 39 2.05 4.78 33.41
C GLY A 39 1.36 6.11 33.75
N ALA A 40 2.11 7.19 33.94
CA ALA A 40 1.57 8.52 34.18
C ALA A 40 1.15 9.22 32.88
N PHE A 41 0.09 10.02 32.95
CA PHE A 41 -0.34 10.83 31.79
C PHE A 41 0.75 11.81 31.40
N SER A 42 1.21 11.72 30.14
CA SER A 42 2.29 12.55 29.62
C SER A 42 2.05 12.89 28.15
N LEU A 43 2.29 14.14 27.79
CA LEU A 43 2.26 14.61 26.42
C LEU A 43 3.65 14.57 25.75
N ALA A 44 4.64 13.95 26.38
CA ALA A 44 6.01 13.87 25.87
C ALA A 44 6.08 13.23 24.46
N SER A 45 5.22 12.26 24.15
CA SER A 45 5.13 11.67 22.82
C SER A 45 4.59 12.67 21.78
N VAL A 46 3.69 13.56 22.19
CA VAL A 46 3.13 14.60 21.32
C VAL A 46 4.15 15.71 21.08
N GLU A 47 4.93 16.06 22.07
CA GLU A 47 6.02 17.06 21.97
C GLU A 47 7.14 16.61 21.03
N GLN A 48 7.28 15.31 20.77
CA GLN A 48 8.24 14.78 19.81
C GLN A 48 7.77 14.87 18.35
N ILE A 49 6.51 15.17 18.07
CA ILE A 49 5.97 15.28 16.70
C ILE A 49 6.78 16.24 15.83
N PRO A 50 7.18 17.43 16.28
CA PRO A 50 8.01 18.34 15.48
C PRO A 50 9.33 17.74 15.00
N THR A 51 9.92 16.83 15.78
CA THR A 51 11.16 16.13 15.42
C THR A 51 10.96 15.21 14.21
N TYR A 52 9.75 14.64 14.06
CA TYR A 52 9.40 13.71 12.97
C TYR A 52 8.69 14.38 11.79
N ILE A 53 8.45 15.69 11.84
CA ILE A 53 7.68 16.41 10.79
C ILE A 53 8.29 16.22 9.41
N THR A 54 9.61 16.23 9.30
CA THR A 54 10.34 16.01 8.03
C THR A 54 10.05 14.62 7.47
N THR A 55 10.06 13.60 8.33
CA THR A 55 9.77 12.22 7.93
C THR A 55 8.30 12.08 7.49
N ILE A 56 7.38 12.73 8.20
CA ILE A 56 5.95 12.73 7.86
C ILE A 56 5.75 13.41 6.50
N LEU A 57 6.31 14.59 6.28
CA LEU A 57 6.21 15.30 5.01
C LEU A 57 6.82 14.50 3.85
N LEU A 58 7.98 13.87 4.08
CA LEU A 58 8.62 13.01 3.09
C LEU A 58 7.75 11.80 2.72
N SER A 59 7.12 11.18 3.71
CA SER A 59 6.20 10.05 3.50
C SER A 59 4.97 10.47 2.68
N VAL A 60 4.39 11.64 2.97
CA VAL A 60 3.29 12.21 2.20
C VAL A 60 3.73 12.50 0.76
N LEU A 61 4.92 13.08 0.58
CA LEU A 61 5.46 13.36 -0.76
C LEU A 61 5.64 12.08 -1.59
N TYR A 62 6.19 11.02 -0.99
CA TYR A 62 6.33 9.72 -1.65
C TYR A 62 4.97 9.11 -2.00
N GLY A 63 3.97 9.23 -1.11
CA GLY A 63 2.61 8.80 -1.38
C GLY A 63 1.97 9.54 -2.56
N VAL A 64 2.11 10.86 -2.61
CA VAL A 64 1.62 11.69 -3.72
C VAL A 64 2.33 11.33 -5.04
N ALA A 65 3.66 11.20 -5.02
CA ALA A 65 4.44 10.83 -6.19
C ALA A 65 4.04 9.44 -6.72
N ALA A 66 3.92 8.44 -5.83
CA ALA A 66 3.49 7.09 -6.21
C ALA A 66 2.08 7.10 -6.79
N THR A 67 1.15 7.87 -6.21
CA THR A 67 -0.23 8.00 -6.71
C THR A 67 -0.26 8.63 -8.09
N ALA A 68 0.50 9.71 -8.31
CA ALA A 68 0.60 10.37 -9.61
C ALA A 68 1.13 9.41 -10.69
N ILE A 69 2.19 8.65 -10.38
CA ILE A 69 2.75 7.64 -11.29
C ILE A 69 1.73 6.53 -11.57
N CYS A 70 1.05 6.02 -10.54
CA CYS A 70 0.00 5.01 -10.70
C CYS A 70 -1.14 5.52 -11.59
N LEU A 71 -1.52 6.79 -11.48
CA LEU A 71 -2.56 7.38 -12.30
C LEU A 71 -2.12 7.53 -13.77
N VAL A 72 -0.90 8.04 -13.98
CA VAL A 72 -0.32 8.21 -15.34
C VAL A 72 -0.16 6.87 -16.04
N LEU A 73 0.21 5.81 -15.34
CA LEU A 73 0.34 4.46 -15.90
C LEU A 73 -1.03 3.75 -15.96
N GLY A 74 -1.83 3.85 -14.91
CA GLY A 74 -3.10 3.14 -14.78
C GLY A 74 -4.16 3.63 -15.76
N PHE A 75 -4.22 4.93 -16.02
CA PHE A 75 -5.21 5.51 -16.92
C PHE A 75 -5.11 4.98 -18.36
N PRO A 76 -3.94 4.97 -19.04
CA PRO A 76 -3.82 4.38 -20.38
C PRO A 76 -4.18 2.89 -20.39
N PHE A 77 -3.76 2.13 -19.36
CA PHE A 77 -4.12 0.72 -19.24
C PHE A 77 -5.63 0.53 -19.12
N ALA A 78 -6.29 1.25 -18.21
CA ALA A 78 -7.73 1.16 -18.02
C ALA A 78 -8.49 1.57 -19.31
N TYR A 79 -8.03 2.62 -20.00
CA TYR A 79 -8.61 3.08 -21.25
C TYR A 79 -8.49 2.03 -22.38
N ILE A 80 -7.33 1.40 -22.55
CA ILE A 80 -7.12 0.34 -23.53
C ILE A 80 -8.03 -0.85 -23.21
N PHE A 81 -8.14 -1.21 -21.93
CA PHE A 81 -8.97 -2.33 -21.51
C PHE A 81 -10.47 -2.06 -21.61
N SER A 82 -10.92 -0.83 -21.42
CA SER A 82 -12.33 -0.46 -21.62
C SER A 82 -12.79 -0.72 -23.05
N LYS A 83 -11.89 -0.56 -24.03
CA LYS A 83 -12.15 -0.82 -25.46
C LYS A 83 -11.88 -2.25 -25.90
N ALA A 84 -11.30 -3.09 -25.07
CA ALA A 84 -11.01 -4.47 -25.42
C ALA A 84 -12.29 -5.31 -25.54
N PRO A 85 -12.31 -6.34 -26.41
CA PRO A 85 -13.43 -7.29 -26.51
C PRO A 85 -13.67 -7.98 -25.17
N GLN A 86 -14.95 -8.22 -24.82
CA GLN A 86 -15.37 -8.82 -23.55
C GLN A 86 -14.65 -10.14 -23.24
N LYS A 87 -14.29 -10.91 -24.26
CA LYS A 87 -13.54 -12.16 -24.12
C LYS A 87 -12.20 -12.00 -23.38
N TYR A 88 -11.51 -10.87 -23.59
CA TYR A 88 -10.18 -10.63 -23.01
C TYR A 88 -10.25 -9.87 -21.69
N LYS A 89 -11.33 -9.14 -21.43
CA LYS A 89 -11.47 -8.31 -20.22
C LYS A 89 -11.28 -9.10 -18.93
N ASN A 90 -11.94 -10.25 -18.81
CA ASN A 90 -11.85 -11.09 -17.61
C ASN A 90 -10.44 -11.64 -17.38
N ILE A 91 -9.75 -12.06 -18.46
CA ILE A 91 -8.38 -12.60 -18.38
C ILE A 91 -7.41 -11.49 -17.96
N VAL A 92 -7.56 -10.30 -18.52
CA VAL A 92 -6.67 -9.18 -18.22
C VAL A 92 -6.84 -8.71 -16.78
N VAL A 93 -8.08 -8.56 -16.30
CA VAL A 93 -8.36 -8.24 -14.89
C VAL A 93 -7.74 -9.28 -13.97
N LEU A 94 -7.89 -10.57 -14.29
CA LEU A 94 -7.28 -11.65 -13.52
C LEU A 94 -5.76 -11.54 -13.49
N LEU A 95 -5.11 -11.29 -14.63
CA LEU A 95 -3.66 -11.15 -14.74
C LEU A 95 -3.13 -9.93 -13.96
N VAL A 96 -3.86 -8.80 -13.99
CA VAL A 96 -3.52 -7.60 -13.22
C VAL A 96 -3.66 -7.84 -11.73
N MET A 97 -4.66 -8.63 -11.31
CA MET A 97 -4.89 -8.95 -9.90
C MET A 97 -4.00 -10.08 -9.37
N LEU A 98 -3.44 -10.91 -10.23
CA LEU A 98 -2.65 -12.07 -9.83
C LEU A 98 -1.47 -11.72 -8.89
N PRO A 99 -0.70 -10.64 -9.12
CA PRO A 99 0.34 -10.21 -8.17
C PRO A 99 -0.18 -9.86 -6.79
N MET A 100 -1.44 -9.46 -6.65
CA MET A 100 -2.04 -9.09 -5.36
C MET A 100 -2.29 -10.30 -4.46
N TRP A 101 -2.45 -11.49 -5.03
CA TRP A 101 -2.65 -12.73 -4.29
C TRP A 101 -1.36 -13.27 -3.69
N MET A 102 -0.21 -12.79 -4.16
CA MET A 102 1.07 -13.14 -3.56
C MET A 102 1.25 -12.43 -2.20
N ASN A 103 1.87 -13.14 -1.27
CA ASN A 103 2.19 -12.57 0.03
C ASN A 103 3.07 -11.30 -0.12
N PHE A 104 2.67 -10.24 0.58
CA PHE A 104 3.35 -8.94 0.54
C PHE A 104 4.84 -9.03 0.91
N LEU A 105 5.18 -9.83 1.93
CA LEU A 105 6.56 -10.00 2.36
C LEU A 105 7.43 -10.62 1.27
N ILE A 106 6.94 -11.69 0.62
CA ILE A 106 7.68 -12.36 -0.46
C ILE A 106 7.93 -11.38 -1.61
N ARG A 107 6.95 -10.56 -1.99
CA ARG A 107 7.13 -9.52 -3.00
C ARG A 107 8.18 -8.50 -2.61
N THR A 108 8.12 -8.03 -1.37
CA THR A 108 9.08 -7.03 -0.86
C THR A 108 10.49 -7.58 -0.85
N TYR A 109 10.69 -8.81 -0.38
CA TYR A 109 12.00 -9.48 -0.41
C TYR A 109 12.51 -9.68 -1.84
N SER A 110 11.62 -10.04 -2.78
CA SER A 110 12.01 -10.17 -4.19
C SER A 110 12.53 -8.85 -4.76
N TRP A 111 11.86 -7.73 -4.47
CA TRP A 111 12.33 -6.40 -4.86
C TRP A 111 13.66 -6.04 -4.20
N MET A 112 13.83 -6.34 -2.92
CA MET A 112 15.10 -6.12 -2.23
C MET A 112 16.25 -6.92 -2.87
N THR A 113 16.00 -8.15 -3.28
CA THR A 113 16.98 -9.00 -3.95
C THR A 113 17.31 -8.48 -5.35
N ILE A 114 16.32 -8.01 -6.11
CA ILE A 114 16.50 -7.49 -7.48
C ILE A 114 17.26 -6.15 -7.47
N LEU A 115 16.92 -5.26 -6.53
CA LEU A 115 17.50 -3.91 -6.42
C LEU A 115 18.78 -3.87 -5.59
N GLY A 116 19.15 -4.94 -4.91
CA GLY A 116 20.33 -5.02 -4.04
C GLY A 116 21.64 -4.70 -4.77
N ASP A 117 22.68 -4.38 -4.03
CA ASP A 117 23.99 -4.03 -4.60
C ASP A 117 24.60 -5.18 -5.44
N SER A 118 24.37 -6.43 -5.05
CA SER A 118 24.68 -7.65 -5.80
C SER A 118 23.46 -8.24 -6.52
N GLY A 119 22.40 -7.46 -6.70
CA GLY A 119 21.14 -7.88 -7.31
C GLY A 119 21.23 -8.04 -8.82
N VAL A 120 20.15 -8.58 -9.40
CA VAL A 120 20.06 -8.88 -10.84
C VAL A 120 20.35 -7.65 -11.70
N ILE A 121 19.80 -6.48 -11.33
CA ILE A 121 19.99 -5.25 -12.10
C ILE A 121 21.48 -4.83 -12.11
N ASN A 122 22.13 -4.80 -10.96
CA ASN A 122 23.55 -4.44 -10.86
C ASN A 122 24.46 -5.48 -11.52
N THR A 123 24.08 -6.75 -11.50
CA THR A 123 24.81 -7.80 -12.25
C THR A 123 24.73 -7.56 -13.75
N ILE A 124 23.55 -7.22 -14.28
CA ILE A 124 23.38 -6.89 -15.71
C ILE A 124 24.17 -5.63 -16.06
N LEU A 125 24.11 -4.57 -15.24
CA LEU A 125 24.90 -3.34 -15.46
C LEU A 125 26.39 -3.62 -15.51
N ASN A 126 26.88 -4.49 -14.62
CA ASN A 126 28.29 -4.88 -14.57
C ASN A 126 28.72 -5.63 -15.85
N VAL A 127 27.88 -6.57 -16.33
CA VAL A 127 28.14 -7.29 -17.61
C VAL A 127 28.17 -6.33 -18.81
N LEU A 128 27.36 -5.27 -18.77
CA LEU A 128 27.32 -4.23 -19.81
C LEU A 128 28.45 -3.19 -19.67
N GLY A 129 29.35 -3.34 -18.67
CA GLY A 129 30.44 -2.39 -18.40
C GLY A 129 29.97 -1.06 -17.80
N LEU A 130 28.74 -0.99 -17.29
CA LEU A 130 28.17 0.20 -16.67
C LEU A 130 28.45 0.20 -15.15
N LYS A 131 28.52 1.41 -14.57
CA LYS A 131 28.72 1.58 -13.14
C LYS A 131 27.52 1.06 -12.35
N GLN A 132 27.79 0.35 -11.26
CA GLN A 132 26.77 -0.08 -10.31
C GLN A 132 26.01 1.10 -9.70
N LEU A 133 24.71 0.95 -9.55
CA LEU A 133 23.81 1.96 -9.00
C LEU A 133 23.32 1.53 -7.61
N LYS A 134 23.29 2.47 -6.67
CA LYS A 134 22.61 2.28 -5.39
C LYS A 134 21.10 2.39 -5.61
N LEU A 135 20.44 1.25 -5.87
CA LEU A 135 19.01 1.19 -6.16
C LEU A 135 18.17 0.88 -4.93
N ILE A 136 18.78 0.38 -3.85
CA ILE A 136 18.13 0.06 -2.58
C ILE A 136 18.37 1.18 -1.56
N ASN A 137 17.49 1.27 -0.55
CA ASN A 137 17.54 2.26 0.54
C ASN A 137 17.53 3.72 0.08
N ASN A 138 16.83 4.00 -1.00
CA ASN A 138 16.59 5.36 -1.49
C ASN A 138 15.11 5.61 -1.76
N GLY A 139 14.72 6.89 -1.88
CA GLY A 139 13.33 7.28 -2.12
C GLY A 139 12.74 6.71 -3.42
N ALA A 140 13.57 6.52 -4.45
CA ALA A 140 13.12 5.95 -5.72
C ALA A 140 12.69 4.48 -5.56
N ALA A 141 13.43 3.69 -4.75
CA ALA A 141 13.06 2.30 -4.44
C ALA A 141 11.73 2.23 -3.67
N VAL A 142 11.51 3.16 -2.75
CA VAL A 142 10.24 3.25 -2.00
C VAL A 142 9.08 3.56 -2.94
N ILE A 143 9.22 4.56 -3.80
CA ILE A 143 8.20 4.93 -4.78
C ILE A 143 7.94 3.76 -5.75
N LEU A 144 8.96 3.10 -6.26
CA LEU A 144 8.84 1.94 -7.14
C LEU A 144 8.06 0.81 -6.47
N GLY A 145 8.38 0.48 -5.21
CA GLY A 145 7.67 -0.52 -4.41
C GLY A 145 6.21 -0.14 -4.18
N MET A 146 5.93 1.14 -3.89
CA MET A 146 4.56 1.65 -3.76
C MET A 146 3.79 1.53 -5.08
N VAL A 147 4.37 1.98 -6.19
CA VAL A 147 3.74 1.89 -7.52
C VAL A 147 3.44 0.44 -7.86
N TYR A 148 4.38 -0.48 -7.70
CA TYR A 148 4.17 -1.88 -7.97
C TYR A 148 3.02 -2.49 -7.14
N ASN A 149 2.92 -2.11 -5.87
CA ASN A 149 1.88 -2.62 -4.99
C ASN A 149 0.50 -2.04 -5.28
N PHE A 150 0.41 -0.75 -5.63
CA PHE A 150 -0.86 -0.03 -5.74
C PHE A 150 -1.36 0.14 -7.19
N LEU A 151 -0.51 -0.05 -8.20
CA LEU A 151 -0.90 0.05 -9.61
C LEU A 151 -2.07 -0.89 -9.98
N PRO A 152 -2.09 -2.17 -9.57
CA PRO A 152 -3.23 -3.05 -9.85
C PRO A 152 -4.55 -2.53 -9.29
N TYR A 153 -4.53 -1.98 -8.07
CA TYR A 153 -5.72 -1.36 -7.46
C TYR A 153 -6.19 -0.15 -8.27
N MET A 154 -5.27 0.72 -8.69
CA MET A 154 -5.60 1.90 -9.50
C MET A 154 -6.22 1.50 -10.84
N ILE A 155 -5.64 0.52 -11.54
CA ILE A 155 -6.19 0.01 -12.80
C ILE A 155 -7.60 -0.55 -12.59
N CYS A 156 -7.80 -1.33 -11.53
CA CYS A 156 -9.09 -1.92 -11.21
C CYS A 156 -10.15 -0.85 -10.92
N LEU A 157 -9.81 0.16 -10.11
CA LEU A 157 -10.70 1.27 -9.79
C LEU A 157 -11.11 2.07 -11.03
N LEU A 158 -10.14 2.42 -11.87
CA LEU A 158 -10.39 3.17 -13.11
C LEU A 158 -11.24 2.37 -14.10
N TYR A 159 -10.97 1.06 -14.22
CA TYR A 159 -11.72 0.18 -15.10
C TYR A 159 -13.18 -0.03 -14.62
N THR A 160 -13.41 -0.19 -13.31
CA THR A 160 -14.76 -0.37 -12.76
C THR A 160 -15.59 0.92 -12.76
N SER A 161 -14.93 2.08 -12.74
CA SER A 161 -15.63 3.38 -12.82
C SER A 161 -16.23 3.63 -14.19
N ASP A 162 -15.69 3.04 -15.27
CA ASP A 162 -16.20 3.18 -16.65
C ASP A 162 -17.24 2.10 -17.02
N ALA A 163 -17.53 1.17 -16.15
CA ALA A 163 -18.52 0.10 -16.37
C ALA A 163 -19.88 0.47 -15.81
#